data_886034d8fd9515ca9c5800a5f642525e
#
_entry.id   886034d8fd9515ca9c5800a5f642525e
#
_cell.length_a   1.000
_cell.length_b   1.000
_cell.length_c   1.000
_cell.angle_alpha   90.00
_cell.angle_beta   90.00
_cell.angle_gamma   90.00
#
_symmetry.space_group_name_H-M   'P 1'
#
loop_
_entity.id
_entity.type
_entity.pdbx_description
1 polymer ?
#
loop_
_entity_poly.entity_id
_entity_poly.type
_entity_poly.pdbx_seq_one_letter_code
_entity_poly.pdbx_strand_id
1 'polypeptide(L)'
;VCPECGNNVGTNDKVCSSCGFPLQKKNTQNIISDNLDKITGAKSENYVTFKDLFKDSFKKHTDEELDEVFICGGKTTTPKVSEIDPHNAKAWVYLKILIFFIIAYIPTRIGYIVYGNLNFLPAMIMLGAFAVPLTVLMFFFEINIFRNIPFYKVIKYFLLGGALSLILAILFFSLDFNTDITTYSGALMVGVIEEVAKAAIVAFFLFKEKRSNYILDGLLIGAAVGAGFAAFETAGYILKFGLQGGNAAMLQIIKIRGFLAPGGHVAWAAIEGAALMYVKGFEKLDKKHFNDKRFLLMCLIPIVLHGIWDMPINAPYAIVQITVSILAWLVIIYFINLGLKQVDDAKRLDKQKNKN
;
A
#
# COMPACT_ATOMS: atom_id res chain seq x y z
N VAL A 1 21.00 17.82 -25.03
CA VAL A 1 22.40 18.10 -24.79
C VAL A 1 22.95 17.03 -23.86
N CYS A 2 24.12 16.47 -24.15
CA CYS A 2 24.78 15.48 -23.31
C CYS A 2 25.21 16.12 -21.97
N PRO A 3 24.84 15.53 -20.80
CA PRO A 3 25.20 16.11 -19.53
C PRO A 3 26.71 16.03 -19.20
N GLU A 4 27.43 15.14 -19.85
CA GLU A 4 28.88 14.95 -19.62
C GLU A 4 29.77 15.86 -20.46
N CYS A 5 29.48 15.99 -21.76
CA CYS A 5 30.33 16.72 -22.68
C CYS A 5 29.70 17.97 -23.32
N GLY A 6 28.42 18.26 -23.04
CA GLY A 6 27.71 19.42 -23.56
C GLY A 6 27.31 19.35 -25.06
N ASN A 7 27.64 18.29 -25.80
CA ASN A 7 27.31 18.15 -27.19
C ASN A 7 25.82 17.87 -27.43
N ASN A 8 25.30 18.33 -28.57
CA ASN A 8 23.92 18.03 -28.95
C ASN A 8 23.74 16.53 -29.19
N VAL A 9 22.67 15.97 -28.63
CA VAL A 9 22.28 14.58 -28.77
C VAL A 9 20.84 14.48 -29.25
N GLY A 10 20.55 13.52 -30.09
CA GLY A 10 19.19 13.27 -30.60
C GLY A 10 18.26 12.76 -29.49
N THR A 11 16.96 13.00 -29.64
CA THR A 11 15.93 12.58 -28.66
C THR A 11 15.83 11.06 -28.51
N ASN A 12 16.37 10.28 -29.44
CA ASN A 12 16.34 8.81 -29.45
C ASN A 12 17.72 8.18 -29.25
N ASP A 13 18.77 8.96 -29.04
CA ASP A 13 20.11 8.43 -28.86
C ASP A 13 20.19 7.71 -27.50
N LYS A 14 20.73 6.49 -27.50
CA LYS A 14 20.96 5.70 -26.28
C LYS A 14 22.31 6.01 -25.63
N VAL A 15 23.23 6.55 -26.43
CA VAL A 15 24.62 6.88 -26.05
C VAL A 15 25.01 8.16 -26.74
N CYS A 16 25.75 9.02 -26.06
CA CYS A 16 26.32 10.20 -26.71
C CYS A 16 27.38 9.79 -27.75
N SER A 17 27.21 10.16 -29.00
CA SER A 17 28.12 9.83 -30.09
C SER A 17 29.51 10.46 -29.93
N SER A 18 29.63 11.53 -29.12
CA SER A 18 30.86 12.26 -28.90
C SER A 18 31.73 11.77 -27.73
N CYS A 19 31.10 11.31 -26.64
CA CYS A 19 31.86 10.92 -25.44
C CYS A 19 31.48 9.52 -24.89
N GLY A 20 30.54 8.81 -25.55
CA GLY A 20 30.11 7.48 -25.11
C GLY A 20 29.21 7.48 -23.87
N PHE A 21 28.82 8.66 -23.34
CA PHE A 21 28.00 8.73 -22.14
C PHE A 21 26.60 8.14 -22.40
N PRO A 22 26.11 7.20 -21.59
CA PRO A 22 24.79 6.58 -21.76
C PRO A 22 23.69 7.60 -21.51
N LEU A 23 22.89 7.89 -22.56
CA LEU A 23 21.75 8.81 -22.50
C LEU A 23 20.50 8.01 -22.10
N GLN A 24 20.28 7.83 -20.82
CA GLN A 24 19.06 7.19 -20.33
C GLN A 24 17.87 8.15 -20.54
N LYS A 25 16.84 7.70 -21.24
CA LYS A 25 15.53 8.37 -21.19
C LYS A 25 15.09 8.37 -19.72
N LYS A 26 14.89 9.56 -19.12
CA LYS A 26 14.26 9.66 -17.82
C LYS A 26 12.88 8.98 -17.89
N ASN A 27 12.76 7.82 -17.28
CA ASN A 27 11.48 7.13 -17.12
C ASN A 27 10.63 7.95 -16.13
N THR A 28 9.32 7.93 -16.27
CA THR A 28 8.38 8.61 -15.34
C THR A 28 8.67 8.23 -13.88
N GLN A 29 9.07 7.00 -13.63
CA GLN A 29 9.48 6.52 -12.31
C GLN A 29 10.70 7.30 -11.76
N ASN A 30 11.70 7.61 -12.59
CA ASN A 30 12.88 8.38 -12.17
C ASN A 30 12.53 9.85 -11.86
N ILE A 31 11.60 10.46 -12.60
CA ILE A 31 11.15 11.84 -12.35
C ILE A 31 10.44 11.93 -10.99
N ILE A 32 9.58 10.95 -10.68
CA ILE A 32 8.87 10.90 -9.40
C ILE A 32 9.84 10.64 -8.25
N SER A 33 10.77 9.66 -8.39
CA SER A 33 11.81 9.40 -7.40
C SER A 33 12.65 10.65 -7.12
N ASP A 34 13.10 11.38 -8.15
CA ASP A 34 13.88 12.61 -8.00
C ASP A 34 13.14 13.70 -7.20
N ASN A 35 11.80 13.81 -7.40
CA ASN A 35 11.00 14.78 -6.65
C ASN A 35 10.76 14.33 -5.20
N LEU A 36 10.52 13.04 -4.98
CA LEU A 36 10.38 12.48 -3.64
C LEU A 36 11.71 12.55 -2.87
N ASP A 37 12.86 12.35 -3.52
CA ASP A 37 14.18 12.54 -2.94
C ASP A 37 14.40 13.98 -2.44
N LYS A 38 13.91 15.00 -3.18
CA LYS A 38 13.96 16.39 -2.73
C LYS A 38 13.12 16.65 -1.47
N ILE A 39 11.97 15.98 -1.35
CA ILE A 39 11.06 16.10 -0.20
C ILE A 39 11.62 15.37 1.01
N THR A 40 12.12 14.15 0.80
CA THR A 40 12.61 13.28 1.89
C THR A 40 14.03 13.60 2.32
N GLY A 41 14.84 14.18 1.41
CA GLY A 41 16.28 14.32 1.59
C GLY A 41 17.05 13.01 1.41
N ALA A 42 16.40 11.97 0.90
CA ALA A 42 17.02 10.68 0.58
C ALA A 42 17.70 10.71 -0.79
N LYS A 43 18.48 9.65 -1.08
CA LYS A 43 18.85 9.25 -2.45
C LYS A 43 18.31 7.86 -2.67
N SER A 44 17.25 7.75 -3.46
CA SER A 44 16.69 6.46 -3.84
C SER A 44 17.65 5.72 -4.77
N GLU A 45 17.72 4.41 -4.60
CA GLU A 45 18.42 3.49 -5.50
C GLU A 45 17.40 2.49 -6.02
N ASN A 46 17.48 2.12 -7.30
CA ASN A 46 16.53 1.18 -7.91
C ASN A 46 17.00 -0.26 -7.64
N TYR A 47 16.60 -0.84 -6.51
CA TYR A 47 16.83 -2.25 -6.20
C TYR A 47 15.89 -3.16 -7.00
N VAL A 48 14.62 -2.75 -7.14
CA VAL A 48 13.60 -3.48 -7.88
C VAL A 48 12.75 -2.52 -8.71
N THR A 49 12.33 -2.97 -9.88
CA THR A 49 11.31 -2.28 -10.68
C THR A 49 9.93 -2.88 -10.37
N PHE A 50 8.87 -2.20 -10.79
CA PHE A 50 7.51 -2.75 -10.69
C PHE A 50 7.42 -4.16 -11.30
N LYS A 51 8.05 -4.37 -12.46
CA LYS A 51 8.09 -5.69 -13.13
C LYS A 51 8.79 -6.76 -12.28
N ASP A 52 9.86 -6.41 -11.56
CA ASP A 52 10.61 -7.37 -10.75
C ASP A 52 9.80 -7.89 -9.56
N LEU A 53 8.97 -7.04 -8.95
CA LEU A 53 8.12 -7.41 -7.81
C LEU A 53 7.11 -8.51 -8.18
N PHE A 54 6.61 -8.51 -9.41
CA PHE A 54 5.55 -9.42 -9.86
C PHE A 54 6.03 -10.53 -10.79
N LYS A 55 7.32 -10.61 -11.09
CA LYS A 55 7.88 -11.56 -12.08
C LYS A 55 7.62 -13.04 -11.75
N ASP A 56 7.48 -13.35 -10.46
CA ASP A 56 7.27 -14.73 -10.01
C ASP A 56 5.79 -15.09 -9.82
N SER A 57 4.86 -14.12 -9.97
CA SER A 57 3.41 -14.32 -9.77
C SER A 57 2.79 -15.41 -10.65
N PHE A 58 3.33 -15.60 -11.85
CA PHE A 58 2.82 -16.59 -12.81
C PHE A 58 3.70 -17.85 -12.94
N LYS A 59 4.73 -17.97 -12.08
CA LYS A 59 5.55 -19.18 -12.02
C LYS A 59 4.82 -20.28 -11.24
N LYS A 60 5.20 -21.53 -11.52
CA LYS A 60 4.74 -22.67 -10.73
C LYS A 60 5.54 -22.71 -9.43
N HIS A 61 4.84 -22.78 -8.31
CA HIS A 61 5.40 -22.89 -6.95
C HIS A 61 4.88 -24.16 -6.28
N THR A 62 5.69 -24.74 -5.38
CA THR A 62 5.30 -25.91 -4.58
C THR A 62 4.51 -25.50 -3.33
N ASP A 63 3.89 -26.48 -2.66
CA ASP A 63 3.16 -26.24 -1.42
C ASP A 63 4.13 -25.90 -0.28
N GLU A 64 5.34 -26.48 -0.27
CA GLU A 64 6.39 -26.16 0.71
C GLU A 64 6.85 -24.71 0.57
N GLU A 65 7.04 -24.20 -0.66
CA GLU A 65 7.37 -22.79 -0.90
C GLU A 65 6.24 -21.86 -0.40
N LEU A 66 4.97 -22.30 -0.54
CA LEU A 66 3.82 -21.55 -0.02
C LEU A 66 3.82 -21.50 1.51
N ASP A 67 4.04 -22.64 2.16
CA ASP A 67 4.07 -22.72 3.63
C ASP A 67 5.18 -21.84 4.22
N GLU A 68 6.37 -21.83 3.60
CA GLU A 68 7.50 -21.01 4.04
C GLU A 68 7.19 -19.51 4.04
N VAL A 69 6.32 -19.02 3.15
CA VAL A 69 5.96 -17.59 3.12
C VAL A 69 5.30 -17.16 4.44
N PHE A 70 4.51 -18.03 5.09
CA PHE A 70 3.82 -17.70 6.33
C PHE A 70 4.66 -17.95 7.60
N ILE A 71 5.77 -18.68 7.49
CA ILE A 71 6.67 -18.97 8.62
C ILE A 71 7.63 -17.79 8.83
N CYS A 72 7.24 -16.82 9.63
CA CYS A 72 8.05 -15.64 9.89
C CYS A 72 7.75 -14.97 11.25
N GLY A 73 8.59 -14.03 11.65
CA GLY A 73 8.39 -13.16 12.81
C GLY A 73 8.64 -13.80 14.17
N GLY A 74 9.12 -15.05 14.22
CA GLY A 74 9.58 -15.72 15.43
C GLY A 74 11.08 -15.48 15.71
N LYS A 75 11.57 -15.91 16.87
CA LYS A 75 13.00 -15.80 17.21
C LYS A 75 13.89 -16.62 16.26
N THR A 76 13.40 -17.76 15.79
CA THR A 76 14.11 -18.70 14.91
C THR A 76 13.75 -18.54 13.45
N THR A 77 12.66 -17.85 13.12
CA THR A 77 12.12 -17.72 11.76
C THR A 77 12.28 -16.31 11.17
N THR A 78 12.75 -15.35 11.94
CA THR A 78 13.19 -14.04 11.42
C THR A 78 14.62 -14.17 10.92
N PRO A 79 14.90 -13.88 9.63
CA PRO A 79 16.25 -13.99 9.09
C PRO A 79 17.19 -12.98 9.76
N LYS A 80 18.47 -13.35 9.86
CA LYS A 80 19.49 -12.38 10.26
C LYS A 80 19.65 -11.33 9.16
N VAL A 81 19.91 -10.10 9.54
CA VAL A 81 20.05 -8.99 8.57
C VAL A 81 21.18 -9.30 7.55
N SER A 82 22.22 -9.99 7.96
CA SER A 82 23.32 -10.43 7.07
C SER A 82 22.89 -11.38 5.95
N GLU A 83 21.79 -12.13 6.15
CA GLU A 83 21.27 -13.14 5.23
C GLU A 83 20.24 -12.55 4.24
N ILE A 84 19.74 -11.34 4.48
CA ILE A 84 18.71 -10.70 3.64
C ILE A 84 19.35 -10.17 2.35
N ASP A 85 18.80 -10.55 1.20
CA ASP A 85 19.16 -9.98 -0.11
C ASP A 85 18.11 -8.96 -0.54
N PRO A 86 18.45 -7.65 -0.65
CA PRO A 86 17.49 -6.63 -1.06
C PRO A 86 16.95 -6.81 -2.49
N HIS A 87 17.67 -7.54 -3.35
CA HIS A 87 17.21 -7.82 -4.72
C HIS A 87 16.21 -8.99 -4.79
N ASN A 88 15.93 -9.66 -3.69
CA ASN A 88 15.05 -10.81 -3.64
C ASN A 88 13.62 -10.48 -3.13
N ALA A 89 13.22 -9.20 -3.16
CA ALA A 89 11.83 -8.80 -2.88
C ALA A 89 10.91 -9.28 -4.02
N LYS A 90 10.05 -10.25 -3.72
CA LYS A 90 9.14 -10.90 -4.68
C LYS A 90 7.80 -11.15 -4.02
N ALA A 91 6.73 -11.06 -4.81
CA ALA A 91 5.39 -11.40 -4.38
C ALA A 91 4.71 -12.31 -5.42
N TRP A 92 4.06 -13.37 -4.96
CA TRP A 92 3.34 -14.32 -5.80
C TRP A 92 2.16 -15.00 -5.07
N VAL A 93 2.21 -15.11 -3.74
CA VAL A 93 1.13 -15.72 -2.94
C VAL A 93 -0.14 -14.88 -3.02
N TYR A 94 -0.01 -13.54 -3.09
CA TYR A 94 -1.14 -12.64 -3.23
C TYR A 94 -2.06 -13.03 -4.41
N LEU A 95 -1.48 -13.49 -5.53
CA LEU A 95 -2.27 -13.91 -6.70
C LEU A 95 -3.02 -15.22 -6.43
N LYS A 96 -2.42 -16.18 -5.72
CA LYS A 96 -3.12 -17.41 -5.29
C LYS A 96 -4.29 -17.06 -4.35
N ILE A 97 -4.09 -16.15 -3.42
CA ILE A 97 -5.15 -15.67 -2.53
C ILE A 97 -6.30 -15.05 -3.34
N LEU A 98 -6.00 -14.21 -4.34
CA LEU A 98 -7.02 -13.64 -5.22
C LEU A 98 -7.81 -14.73 -5.94
N ILE A 99 -7.12 -15.74 -6.49
CA ILE A 99 -7.76 -16.86 -7.18
C ILE A 99 -8.68 -17.63 -6.23
N PHE A 100 -8.27 -17.89 -5.00
CA PHE A 100 -9.12 -18.56 -4.00
C PHE A 100 -10.39 -17.75 -3.70
N PHE A 101 -10.26 -16.42 -3.57
CA PHE A 101 -11.43 -15.55 -3.41
C PHE A 101 -12.37 -15.60 -4.62
N ILE A 102 -11.84 -15.59 -5.85
CA ILE A 102 -12.64 -15.69 -7.07
C ILE A 102 -13.36 -17.03 -7.13
N ILE A 103 -12.66 -18.14 -6.84
CA ILE A 103 -13.24 -19.49 -6.81
C ILE A 103 -14.37 -19.58 -5.77
N ALA A 104 -14.20 -18.99 -4.59
CA ALA A 104 -15.24 -18.96 -3.55
C ALA A 104 -16.41 -18.04 -3.91
N TYR A 105 -16.13 -16.91 -4.59
CA TYR A 105 -17.15 -15.91 -4.95
C TYR A 105 -18.14 -16.44 -6.01
N ILE A 106 -17.67 -17.23 -6.99
CA ILE A 106 -18.52 -17.74 -8.09
C ILE A 106 -19.70 -18.56 -7.57
N PRO A 107 -19.51 -19.68 -6.82
CA PRO A 107 -20.61 -20.47 -6.32
C PRO A 107 -21.50 -19.69 -5.32
N THR A 108 -20.91 -18.81 -4.51
CA THR A 108 -21.66 -17.95 -3.59
C THR A 108 -22.61 -17.03 -4.37
N ARG A 109 -22.11 -16.40 -5.43
CA ARG A 109 -22.93 -15.58 -6.33
C ARG A 109 -24.05 -16.35 -7.02
N ILE A 110 -23.75 -17.57 -7.48
CA ILE A 110 -24.76 -18.46 -8.10
C ILE A 110 -25.85 -18.79 -7.05
N GLY A 111 -25.46 -19.20 -5.85
CA GLY A 111 -26.40 -19.51 -4.76
C GLY A 111 -27.31 -18.34 -4.40
N TYR A 112 -26.77 -17.12 -4.37
CA TYR A 112 -27.54 -15.92 -4.07
C TYR A 112 -28.41 -15.45 -5.26
N ILE A 113 -27.82 -15.26 -6.45
CA ILE A 113 -28.50 -14.61 -7.58
C ILE A 113 -29.41 -15.57 -8.35
N VAL A 114 -28.94 -16.81 -8.61
CA VAL A 114 -29.69 -17.75 -9.45
C VAL A 114 -30.72 -18.53 -8.64
N TYR A 115 -30.32 -19.00 -7.44
CA TYR A 115 -31.21 -19.78 -6.58
C TYR A 115 -32.00 -18.92 -5.57
N GLY A 116 -31.76 -17.61 -5.50
CA GLY A 116 -32.47 -16.70 -4.58
C GLY A 116 -32.25 -17.00 -3.10
N ASN A 117 -31.19 -17.74 -2.75
CA ASN A 117 -30.97 -18.16 -1.38
C ASN A 117 -30.23 -17.08 -0.57
N LEU A 118 -30.98 -16.41 0.33
CA LEU A 118 -30.49 -15.31 1.16
C LEU A 118 -29.36 -15.72 2.14
N ASN A 119 -29.20 -17.01 2.43
CA ASN A 119 -28.09 -17.47 3.28
C ASN A 119 -26.71 -17.19 2.67
N PHE A 120 -26.65 -16.98 1.35
CA PHE A 120 -25.40 -16.60 0.67
C PHE A 120 -25.11 -15.08 0.73
N LEU A 121 -26.07 -14.23 1.14
CA LEU A 121 -25.86 -12.79 1.19
C LEU A 121 -24.68 -12.35 2.07
N PRO A 122 -24.53 -12.85 3.31
CA PRO A 122 -23.35 -12.49 4.14
C PRO A 122 -22.04 -12.89 3.47
N ALA A 123 -21.95 -14.07 2.86
CA ALA A 123 -20.77 -14.51 2.12
C ALA A 123 -20.48 -13.63 0.90
N MET A 124 -21.52 -13.21 0.15
CA MET A 124 -21.40 -12.25 -0.97
C MET A 124 -20.79 -10.93 -0.52
N ILE A 125 -21.26 -10.37 0.59
CA ILE A 125 -20.77 -9.11 1.15
C ILE A 125 -19.31 -9.29 1.59
N MET A 126 -19.00 -10.34 2.36
CA MET A 126 -17.65 -10.59 2.84
C MET A 126 -16.65 -10.83 1.71
N LEU A 127 -16.94 -11.76 0.80
CA LEU A 127 -16.05 -12.06 -0.32
C LEU A 127 -15.87 -10.83 -1.24
N GLY A 128 -16.96 -10.07 -1.49
CA GLY A 128 -16.90 -8.87 -2.31
C GLY A 128 -16.11 -7.72 -1.68
N ALA A 129 -16.12 -7.60 -0.36
CA ALA A 129 -15.44 -6.52 0.35
C ALA A 129 -13.99 -6.85 0.72
N PHE A 130 -13.69 -8.11 1.07
CA PHE A 130 -12.41 -8.51 1.64
C PHE A 130 -11.41 -9.05 0.60
N ALA A 131 -11.88 -9.59 -0.52
CA ALA A 131 -11.04 -10.26 -1.51
C ALA A 131 -9.84 -9.41 -1.93
N VAL A 132 -10.08 -8.23 -2.46
CA VAL A 132 -9.00 -7.39 -3.01
C VAL A 132 -8.17 -6.73 -1.92
N PRO A 133 -8.73 -6.13 -0.84
CA PRO A 133 -7.93 -5.59 0.26
C PRO A 133 -6.99 -6.63 0.90
N LEU A 134 -7.45 -7.86 1.14
CA LEU A 134 -6.59 -8.93 1.68
C LEU A 134 -5.53 -9.39 0.68
N THR A 135 -5.87 -9.43 -0.62
CA THR A 135 -4.90 -9.74 -1.68
C THR A 135 -3.77 -8.71 -1.70
N VAL A 136 -4.10 -7.42 -1.66
CA VAL A 136 -3.09 -6.34 -1.64
C VAL A 136 -2.30 -6.36 -0.34
N LEU A 137 -2.94 -6.62 0.80
CA LEU A 137 -2.24 -6.81 2.08
C LEU A 137 -1.23 -7.96 2.02
N MET A 138 -1.61 -9.08 1.38
CA MET A 138 -0.69 -10.21 1.19
C MET A 138 0.53 -9.82 0.37
N PHE A 139 0.36 -9.01 -0.69
CA PHE A 139 1.50 -8.45 -1.43
C PHE A 139 2.46 -7.70 -0.50
N PHE A 140 1.97 -6.80 0.37
CA PHE A 140 2.81 -6.08 1.33
C PHE A 140 3.48 -7.00 2.35
N PHE A 141 2.82 -8.09 2.74
CA PHE A 141 3.40 -9.09 3.61
C PHE A 141 4.57 -9.83 2.95
N GLU A 142 4.45 -10.20 1.67
CA GLU A 142 5.49 -10.90 0.93
C GLU A 142 6.71 -10.03 0.66
N ILE A 143 6.53 -8.75 0.30
CA ILE A 143 7.65 -7.83 0.03
C ILE A 143 8.38 -7.37 1.29
N ASN A 144 7.84 -7.61 2.50
CA ASN A 144 8.56 -7.36 3.74
C ASN A 144 9.65 -8.43 3.97
N ILE A 145 10.75 -8.27 3.24
CA ILE A 145 11.89 -9.22 3.25
C ILE A 145 12.57 -9.36 4.61
N PHE A 146 12.34 -8.44 5.56
CA PHE A 146 12.81 -8.57 6.93
C PHE A 146 12.08 -9.69 7.69
N ARG A 147 10.86 -10.06 7.25
CA ARG A 147 10.07 -11.17 7.81
C ARG A 147 10.00 -11.18 9.35
N ASN A 148 10.00 -9.99 9.95
CA ASN A 148 10.05 -9.76 11.39
C ASN A 148 8.65 -9.59 12.02
N ILE A 149 7.61 -9.36 11.22
CA ILE A 149 6.22 -9.22 11.66
C ILE A 149 5.47 -10.52 11.35
N PRO A 150 5.03 -11.29 12.38
CA PRO A 150 4.30 -12.53 12.15
C PRO A 150 2.90 -12.29 11.60
N PHE A 151 2.44 -13.20 10.75
CA PHE A 151 1.18 -13.07 10.01
C PHE A 151 -0.03 -12.83 10.94
N TYR A 152 -0.10 -13.50 12.12
CA TYR A 152 -1.19 -13.26 13.07
C TYR A 152 -1.30 -11.79 13.52
N LYS A 153 -0.18 -11.07 13.62
CA LYS A 153 -0.18 -9.64 13.94
C LYS A 153 -0.70 -8.81 12.78
N VAL A 154 -0.37 -9.20 11.55
CA VAL A 154 -0.90 -8.55 10.35
C VAL A 154 -2.42 -8.65 10.33
N ILE A 155 -2.98 -9.85 10.59
CA ILE A 155 -4.43 -10.05 10.73
C ILE A 155 -5.00 -9.24 11.90
N LYS A 156 -4.31 -9.17 13.03
CA LYS A 156 -4.71 -8.31 14.16
C LYS A 156 -4.80 -6.83 13.76
N TYR A 157 -3.79 -6.32 13.03
CA TYR A 157 -3.78 -4.92 12.57
C TYR A 157 -4.85 -4.66 11.51
N PHE A 158 -5.11 -5.64 10.64
CA PHE A 158 -6.22 -5.59 9.71
C PHE A 158 -7.57 -5.46 10.43
N LEU A 159 -7.89 -6.36 11.35
CA LEU A 159 -9.20 -6.37 12.02
C LEU A 159 -9.36 -5.18 12.99
N LEU A 160 -8.45 -5.04 13.95
CA LEU A 160 -8.55 -3.98 14.95
C LEU A 160 -8.22 -2.61 14.37
N GLY A 161 -7.22 -2.54 13.48
CA GLY A 161 -6.84 -1.29 12.83
C GLY A 161 -7.93 -0.75 11.93
N GLY A 162 -8.53 -1.61 11.11
CA GLY A 162 -9.66 -1.24 10.28
C GLY A 162 -10.86 -0.76 11.08
N ALA A 163 -11.26 -1.51 12.12
CA ALA A 163 -12.39 -1.12 12.97
C ALA A 163 -12.14 0.20 13.74
N LEU A 164 -10.95 0.33 14.36
CA LEU A 164 -10.63 1.52 15.15
C LEU A 164 -10.48 2.77 14.28
N SER A 165 -9.91 2.65 13.07
CA SER A 165 -9.79 3.80 12.16
C SER A 165 -11.14 4.25 11.62
N LEU A 166 -12.07 3.33 11.33
CA LEU A 166 -13.45 3.67 10.97
C LEU A 166 -14.18 4.39 12.13
N ILE A 167 -14.07 3.86 13.35
CA ILE A 167 -14.68 4.51 14.53
C ILE A 167 -14.12 5.91 14.71
N LEU A 168 -12.80 6.08 14.58
CA LEU A 168 -12.17 7.39 14.73
C LEU A 168 -12.60 8.36 13.61
N ALA A 169 -12.72 7.87 12.36
CA ALA A 169 -13.26 8.68 11.27
C ALA A 169 -14.71 9.12 11.53
N ILE A 170 -15.58 8.23 12.02
CA ILE A 170 -16.96 8.56 12.39
C ILE A 170 -16.99 9.63 13.49
N LEU A 171 -16.11 9.54 14.50
CA LEU A 171 -15.99 10.57 15.54
C LEU A 171 -15.56 11.92 14.96
N PHE A 172 -14.64 11.95 13.99
CA PHE A 172 -14.25 13.19 13.33
C PHE A 172 -15.36 13.74 12.43
N PHE A 173 -16.11 12.88 11.72
CA PHE A 173 -17.28 13.31 10.95
C PHE A 173 -18.37 13.96 11.83
N SER A 174 -18.46 13.61 13.13
CA SER A 174 -19.41 14.21 14.06
C SER A 174 -19.04 15.65 14.52
N LEU A 175 -17.86 16.17 14.12
CA LEU A 175 -17.38 17.51 14.48
C LEU A 175 -17.92 18.63 13.53
N ASP A 176 -18.96 18.34 12.75
CA ASP A 176 -19.67 19.31 11.89
C ASP A 176 -18.80 20.00 10.82
N PHE A 177 -17.82 19.29 10.28
CA PHE A 177 -17.11 19.74 9.09
C PHE A 177 -17.98 19.60 7.83
N ASN A 178 -17.78 20.48 6.85
CA ASN A 178 -18.38 20.28 5.54
C ASN A 178 -17.75 19.05 4.86
N THR A 179 -18.51 17.97 4.77
CA THR A 179 -18.12 16.69 4.15
C THR A 179 -19.03 16.32 2.97
N ASP A 180 -19.67 17.30 2.36
CA ASP A 180 -20.49 17.10 1.17
C ASP A 180 -19.61 16.80 -0.05
N ILE A 181 -19.50 15.53 -0.42
CA ILE A 181 -18.71 15.06 -1.57
C ILE A 181 -19.20 15.55 -2.93
N THR A 182 -20.38 16.22 -2.99
CA THR A 182 -20.81 16.93 -4.20
C THR A 182 -20.05 18.23 -4.41
N THR A 183 -19.25 18.65 -3.43
CA THR A 183 -18.36 19.83 -3.48
C THR A 183 -16.88 19.42 -3.41
N TYR A 184 -16.01 20.18 -4.06
CA TYR A 184 -14.55 19.93 -4.03
C TYR A 184 -13.97 20.06 -2.60
N SER A 185 -14.43 21.03 -1.83
CA SER A 185 -13.98 21.22 -0.46
C SER A 185 -14.47 20.12 0.47
N GLY A 186 -15.69 19.64 0.29
CA GLY A 186 -16.23 18.52 1.07
C GLY A 186 -15.50 17.22 0.78
N ALA A 187 -15.24 16.90 -0.49
CA ALA A 187 -14.46 15.74 -0.88
C ALA A 187 -13.03 15.77 -0.28
N LEU A 188 -12.36 16.94 -0.31
CA LEU A 188 -11.05 17.10 0.32
C LEU A 188 -11.12 16.91 1.83
N MET A 189 -12.19 17.43 2.49
CA MET A 189 -12.37 17.25 3.93
C MET A 189 -12.60 15.81 4.33
N VAL A 190 -13.34 15.03 3.54
CA VAL A 190 -13.46 13.57 3.73
C VAL A 190 -12.07 12.93 3.69
N GLY A 191 -11.25 13.25 2.69
CA GLY A 191 -9.87 12.78 2.61
C GLY A 191 -9.04 13.14 3.84
N VAL A 192 -9.13 14.38 4.34
CA VAL A 192 -8.44 14.80 5.57
C VAL A 192 -8.89 13.97 6.77
N ILE A 193 -10.19 13.84 6.99
CA ILE A 193 -10.75 13.13 8.14
C ILE A 193 -10.32 11.66 8.15
N GLU A 194 -10.48 10.98 7.03
CA GLU A 194 -10.21 9.55 6.96
C GLU A 194 -8.73 9.22 6.97
N GLU A 195 -7.88 10.00 6.27
CA GLU A 195 -6.44 9.72 6.29
C GLU A 195 -5.84 10.08 7.65
N VAL A 196 -6.24 11.17 8.30
CA VAL A 196 -5.79 11.47 9.67
C VAL A 196 -6.23 10.39 10.66
N ALA A 197 -7.44 9.86 10.54
CA ALA A 197 -7.90 8.76 11.38
C ALA A 197 -7.07 7.49 11.16
N LYS A 198 -6.78 7.12 9.91
CA LYS A 198 -5.93 5.97 9.58
C LYS A 198 -4.50 6.17 10.05
N ALA A 199 -3.89 7.32 9.77
CA ALA A 199 -2.53 7.66 10.21
C ALA A 199 -2.37 7.57 11.73
N ALA A 200 -3.36 8.04 12.50
CA ALA A 200 -3.35 7.94 13.96
C ALA A 200 -3.33 6.49 14.45
N ILE A 201 -4.12 5.61 13.85
CA ILE A 201 -4.17 4.19 14.21
C ILE A 201 -2.91 3.44 13.74
N VAL A 202 -2.40 3.75 12.54
CA VAL A 202 -1.11 3.22 12.05
C VAL A 202 0.01 3.61 13.01
N ALA A 203 0.08 4.88 13.41
CA ALA A 203 1.06 5.38 14.37
C ALA A 203 0.95 4.69 15.72
N PHE A 204 -0.28 4.46 16.22
CA PHE A 204 -0.51 3.73 17.46
C PHE A 204 0.05 2.29 17.40
N PHE A 205 -0.19 1.57 16.31
CA PHE A 205 0.33 0.21 16.17
C PHE A 205 1.85 0.18 15.99
N LEU A 206 2.43 1.09 15.21
CA LEU A 206 3.87 1.23 15.06
C LEU A 206 4.55 1.56 16.41
N PHE A 207 3.93 2.40 17.23
CA PHE A 207 4.43 2.70 18.57
C PHE A 207 4.39 1.48 19.51
N LYS A 208 3.37 0.62 19.38
CA LYS A 208 3.21 -0.58 20.21
C LYS A 208 4.00 -1.79 19.71
N GLU A 209 4.35 -1.83 18.42
CA GLU A 209 5.07 -2.97 17.82
C GLU A 209 6.58 -2.82 17.97
N LYS A 210 7.15 -3.52 18.95
CA LYS A 210 8.58 -3.47 19.25
C LYS A 210 9.48 -4.06 18.14
N ARG A 211 8.91 -4.80 17.19
CA ARG A 211 9.63 -5.43 16.09
C ARG A 211 9.69 -4.56 14.85
N SER A 212 8.87 -3.49 14.77
CA SER A 212 8.87 -2.58 13.64
C SER A 212 10.09 -1.64 13.71
N ASN A 213 11.05 -1.89 12.83
CA ASN A 213 12.30 -1.12 12.79
C ASN A 213 12.59 -0.57 11.40
N TYR A 214 11.87 -1.01 10.38
CA TYR A 214 12.18 -0.78 8.98
C TYR A 214 11.02 -0.11 8.25
N ILE A 215 11.33 0.56 7.13
CA ILE A 215 10.34 1.21 6.27
C ILE A 215 9.31 0.19 5.75
N LEU A 216 9.77 -1.03 5.40
CA LEU A 216 8.89 -2.11 4.94
C LEU A 216 7.90 -2.57 6.03
N ASP A 217 8.25 -2.47 7.32
CA ASP A 217 7.30 -2.71 8.42
C ASP A 217 6.20 -1.64 8.45
N GLY A 218 6.58 -0.39 8.18
CA GLY A 218 5.63 0.71 8.08
C GLY A 218 4.64 0.51 6.93
N LEU A 219 5.15 0.13 5.73
CA LEU A 219 4.32 -0.23 4.59
C LEU A 219 3.33 -1.36 4.95
N LEU A 220 3.80 -2.42 5.59
CA LEU A 220 2.98 -3.58 5.94
C LEU A 220 1.91 -3.25 6.99
N ILE A 221 2.28 -2.55 8.07
CA ILE A 221 1.33 -2.22 9.15
C ILE A 221 0.32 -1.18 8.65
N GLY A 222 0.77 -0.18 7.88
CA GLY A 222 -0.13 0.76 7.21
C GLY A 222 -1.09 0.07 6.26
N ALA A 223 -0.59 -0.80 5.38
CA ALA A 223 -1.41 -1.59 4.48
C ALA A 223 -2.44 -2.46 5.23
N ALA A 224 -2.07 -3.04 6.39
CA ALA A 224 -2.99 -3.84 7.18
C ALA A 224 -4.16 -3.00 7.74
N VAL A 225 -3.88 -1.82 8.30
CA VAL A 225 -4.91 -0.89 8.77
C VAL A 225 -5.80 -0.42 7.61
N GLY A 226 -5.18 0.02 6.50
CA GLY A 226 -5.90 0.49 5.31
C GLY A 226 -6.74 -0.60 4.65
N ALA A 227 -6.26 -1.85 4.61
CA ALA A 227 -7.01 -2.98 4.09
C ALA A 227 -8.24 -3.30 4.96
N GLY A 228 -8.09 -3.24 6.29
CA GLY A 228 -9.21 -3.41 7.21
C GLY A 228 -10.25 -2.30 7.05
N PHE A 229 -9.80 -1.05 6.97
CA PHE A 229 -10.68 0.10 6.69
C PHE A 229 -11.46 -0.11 5.38
N ALA A 230 -10.75 -0.38 4.27
CA ALA A 230 -11.34 -0.61 2.96
C ALA A 230 -12.37 -1.76 2.95
N ALA A 231 -12.05 -2.86 3.63
CA ALA A 231 -12.92 -4.03 3.68
C ALA A 231 -14.22 -3.75 4.44
N PHE A 232 -14.13 -3.15 5.63
CA PHE A 232 -15.31 -2.87 6.46
C PHE A 232 -16.17 -1.78 5.84
N GLU A 233 -15.56 -0.70 5.33
CA GLU A 233 -16.28 0.35 4.64
C GLU A 233 -16.99 -0.19 3.38
N THR A 234 -16.30 -0.99 2.57
CA THR A 234 -16.87 -1.61 1.37
C THR A 234 -18.02 -2.54 1.71
N ALA A 235 -17.92 -3.33 2.79
CA ALA A 235 -19.02 -4.18 3.26
C ALA A 235 -20.26 -3.34 3.60
N GLY A 236 -20.07 -2.19 4.27
CA GLY A 236 -21.14 -1.23 4.53
C GLY A 236 -21.78 -0.67 3.25
N TYR A 237 -20.98 -0.28 2.26
CA TYR A 237 -21.49 0.19 0.96
C TYR A 237 -22.24 -0.90 0.20
N ILE A 238 -21.74 -2.12 0.14
CA ILE A 238 -22.41 -3.26 -0.51
C ILE A 238 -23.79 -3.48 0.10
N LEU A 239 -23.89 -3.49 1.44
CA LEU A 239 -25.16 -3.63 2.13
C LEU A 239 -26.10 -2.44 1.88
N LYS A 240 -25.60 -1.20 2.04
CA LYS A 240 -26.37 0.04 1.85
C LYS A 240 -26.98 0.11 0.44
N PHE A 241 -26.17 -0.04 -0.58
CA PHE A 241 -26.63 0.04 -1.97
C PHE A 241 -27.46 -1.17 -2.37
N GLY A 242 -27.20 -2.35 -1.80
CA GLY A 242 -28.05 -3.53 -1.97
C GLY A 242 -29.46 -3.34 -1.44
N LEU A 243 -29.60 -2.70 -0.27
CA LEU A 243 -30.90 -2.37 0.32
C LEU A 243 -31.67 -1.27 -0.46
N GLN A 244 -30.95 -0.30 -1.03
CA GLN A 244 -31.54 0.84 -1.76
C GLN A 244 -31.86 0.52 -3.22
N GLY A 245 -31.00 -0.19 -3.92
CA GLY A 245 -31.06 -0.42 -5.37
C GLY A 245 -31.09 -1.90 -5.78
N GLY A 246 -31.24 -2.81 -4.81
CA GLY A 246 -31.33 -4.25 -5.06
C GLY A 246 -30.01 -4.88 -5.54
N ASN A 247 -30.14 -6.10 -6.10
CA ASN A 247 -28.99 -6.92 -6.51
C ASN A 247 -28.08 -6.26 -7.54
N ALA A 248 -28.65 -5.50 -8.49
CA ALA A 248 -27.88 -4.83 -9.54
C ALA A 248 -26.92 -3.78 -8.94
N ALA A 249 -27.41 -2.93 -8.03
CA ALA A 249 -26.62 -1.92 -7.35
C ALA A 249 -25.57 -2.57 -6.46
N MET A 250 -25.90 -3.61 -5.71
CA MET A 250 -24.97 -4.38 -4.89
C MET A 250 -23.82 -4.94 -5.71
N LEU A 251 -24.09 -5.62 -6.82
CA LEU A 251 -23.06 -6.20 -7.70
C LEU A 251 -22.19 -5.14 -8.35
N GLN A 252 -22.76 -3.98 -8.70
CA GLN A 252 -22.02 -2.86 -9.24
C GLN A 252 -21.00 -2.32 -8.21
N ILE A 253 -21.43 -2.14 -6.95
CA ILE A 253 -20.52 -1.71 -5.88
C ILE A 253 -19.40 -2.72 -5.66
N ILE A 254 -19.69 -4.03 -5.59
CA ILE A 254 -18.66 -5.08 -5.47
C ILE A 254 -17.64 -4.95 -6.61
N LYS A 255 -18.11 -4.81 -7.85
CA LYS A 255 -17.24 -4.70 -9.03
C LYS A 255 -16.35 -3.46 -8.99
N ILE A 256 -16.95 -2.28 -8.76
CA ILE A 256 -16.22 -1.00 -8.81
C ILE A 256 -15.22 -0.93 -7.65
N ARG A 257 -15.67 -1.16 -6.43
CA ARG A 257 -14.79 -1.08 -5.25
C ARG A 257 -13.74 -2.18 -5.24
N GLY A 258 -14.07 -3.40 -5.74
CA GLY A 258 -13.08 -4.46 -5.91
C GLY A 258 -12.00 -4.10 -6.92
N PHE A 259 -12.37 -3.59 -8.10
CA PHE A 259 -11.41 -3.21 -9.15
C PHE A 259 -10.49 -2.04 -8.73
N LEU A 260 -11.03 -1.06 -8.00
CA LEU A 260 -10.32 0.15 -7.62
C LEU A 260 -9.59 0.05 -6.26
N ALA A 261 -9.91 -0.92 -5.42
CA ALA A 261 -9.34 -1.09 -4.08
C ALA A 261 -7.80 -1.08 -3.99
N PRO A 262 -7.03 -1.61 -4.99
CA PRO A 262 -5.57 -1.62 -4.89
C PRO A 262 -4.93 -0.24 -4.80
N GLY A 263 -5.58 0.80 -5.32
CA GLY A 263 -5.05 2.17 -5.33
C GLY A 263 -5.65 3.11 -4.30
N GLY A 264 -6.57 2.60 -3.45
CA GLY A 264 -7.28 3.37 -2.43
C GLY A 264 -6.66 3.25 -1.03
N HIS A 265 -7.48 3.09 -0.03
CA HIS A 265 -7.12 3.13 1.41
C HIS A 265 -5.95 2.23 1.80
N VAL A 266 -5.78 1.06 1.15
CA VAL A 266 -4.64 0.16 1.42
C VAL A 266 -3.33 0.85 1.05
N ALA A 267 -3.28 1.44 -0.14
CA ALA A 267 -2.11 2.14 -0.66
C ALA A 267 -1.79 3.41 0.15
N TRP A 268 -2.82 4.18 0.49
CA TRP A 268 -2.67 5.45 1.21
C TRP A 268 -2.15 5.23 2.62
N ALA A 269 -2.77 4.34 3.40
CA ALA A 269 -2.30 4.03 4.75
C ALA A 269 -0.91 3.36 4.76
N ALA A 270 -0.55 2.58 3.71
CA ALA A 270 0.80 2.05 3.55
C ALA A 270 1.84 3.18 3.40
N ILE A 271 1.54 4.21 2.61
CA ILE A 271 2.39 5.40 2.45
C ILE A 271 2.60 6.11 3.80
N GLU A 272 1.53 6.30 4.59
CA GLU A 272 1.60 6.94 5.92
C GLU A 272 2.52 6.16 6.87
N GLY A 273 2.34 4.83 6.93
CA GLY A 273 3.17 3.97 7.76
C GLY A 273 4.64 3.98 7.33
N ALA A 274 4.91 3.93 6.03
CA ALA A 274 6.26 4.01 5.48
C ALA A 274 6.93 5.35 5.77
N ALA A 275 6.19 6.45 5.61
CA ALA A 275 6.69 7.79 5.89
C ALA A 275 7.10 7.97 7.36
N LEU A 276 6.29 7.46 8.30
CA LEU A 276 6.62 7.52 9.72
C LEU A 276 7.87 6.70 10.03
N MET A 277 7.99 5.50 9.47
CA MET A 277 9.17 4.65 9.69
C MET A 277 10.42 5.19 9.00
N TYR A 278 10.26 5.89 7.88
CA TYR A 278 11.36 6.58 7.21
C TYR A 278 11.97 7.68 8.10
N VAL A 279 11.14 8.57 8.65
CA VAL A 279 11.64 9.67 9.51
C VAL A 279 12.15 9.18 10.87
N LYS A 280 11.59 8.08 11.39
CA LYS A 280 12.08 7.41 12.59
C LYS A 280 13.48 6.83 12.39
N GLY A 281 13.76 6.28 11.21
CA GLY A 281 15.00 5.54 10.96
C GLY A 281 15.19 4.38 11.95
N PHE A 282 16.39 4.24 12.50
CA PHE A 282 16.70 3.22 13.51
C PHE A 282 16.49 3.68 14.96
N GLU A 283 15.99 4.90 15.16
CA GLU A 283 15.70 5.43 16.49
C GLU A 283 14.41 4.81 17.06
N LYS A 284 14.17 5.05 18.35
CA LYS A 284 12.87 4.74 18.96
C LYS A 284 11.84 5.78 18.50
N LEU A 285 10.64 5.33 18.14
CA LEU A 285 9.55 6.22 17.76
C LEU A 285 9.19 7.15 18.93
N ASP A 286 9.17 8.46 18.67
CA ASP A 286 8.91 9.52 19.63
C ASP A 286 8.09 10.64 18.98
N LYS A 287 7.56 11.57 19.80
CA LYS A 287 6.74 12.72 19.40
C LYS A 287 7.40 13.60 18.33
N LYS A 288 8.73 13.75 18.37
CA LYS A 288 9.49 14.54 17.37
C LYS A 288 9.27 14.08 15.94
N HIS A 289 9.07 12.78 15.71
CA HIS A 289 8.89 12.22 14.37
C HIS A 289 7.55 12.60 13.74
N PHE A 290 6.50 12.85 14.56
CA PHE A 290 5.20 13.30 14.07
C PHE A 290 5.22 14.79 13.62
N ASN A 291 6.18 15.57 14.12
CA ASN A 291 6.38 16.97 13.73
C ASN A 291 7.47 17.12 12.64
N ASP A 292 8.05 16.03 12.16
CA ASP A 292 9.03 16.07 11.08
C ASP A 292 8.35 16.52 9.77
N LYS A 293 8.90 17.58 9.17
CA LYS A 293 8.35 18.16 7.93
C LYS A 293 8.23 17.12 6.80
N ARG A 294 9.16 16.17 6.74
CA ARG A 294 9.17 15.10 5.72
C ARG A 294 7.98 14.16 5.91
N PHE A 295 7.69 13.77 7.18
CA PHE A 295 6.52 12.97 7.51
C PHE A 295 5.23 13.69 7.13
N LEU A 296 5.08 14.96 7.54
CA LEU A 296 3.87 15.76 7.27
C LEU A 296 3.64 15.93 5.76
N LEU A 297 4.70 16.23 4.99
CA LEU A 297 4.60 16.35 3.53
C LEU A 297 4.24 15.02 2.85
N MET A 298 4.75 13.89 3.35
CA MET A 298 4.40 12.57 2.81
C MET A 298 2.97 12.15 3.18
N CYS A 299 2.47 12.50 4.37
CA CYS A 299 1.07 12.27 4.73
C CYS A 299 0.10 13.16 3.95
N LEU A 300 0.55 14.32 3.45
CA LEU A 300 -0.29 15.15 2.59
C LEU A 300 -0.60 14.46 1.25
N ILE A 301 0.28 13.59 0.76
CA ILE A 301 0.07 12.86 -0.50
C ILE A 301 -1.21 12.01 -0.46
N PRO A 302 -1.39 11.04 0.49
CA PRO A 302 -2.63 10.28 0.58
C PRO A 302 -3.86 11.14 0.82
N ILE A 303 -3.78 12.19 1.63
CA ILE A 303 -4.90 13.13 1.86
C ILE A 303 -5.36 13.77 0.53
N VAL A 304 -4.42 14.29 -0.26
CA VAL A 304 -4.73 14.90 -1.56
C VAL A 304 -5.24 13.88 -2.56
N LEU A 305 -4.61 12.70 -2.64
CA LEU A 305 -5.06 11.63 -3.54
C LEU A 305 -6.47 11.16 -3.19
N HIS A 306 -6.79 11.02 -1.89
CA HIS A 306 -8.12 10.65 -1.43
C HIS A 306 -9.15 11.74 -1.75
N GLY A 307 -8.84 13.01 -1.44
CA GLY A 307 -9.72 14.12 -1.79
C GLY A 307 -10.03 14.16 -3.29
N ILE A 308 -9.01 14.01 -4.15
CA ILE A 308 -9.20 13.95 -5.62
C ILE A 308 -10.04 12.73 -6.03
N TRP A 309 -9.86 11.59 -5.37
CA TRP A 309 -10.64 10.37 -5.63
C TRP A 309 -12.14 10.60 -5.46
N ASP A 310 -12.54 11.35 -4.43
CA ASP A 310 -13.93 11.61 -4.08
C ASP A 310 -14.51 12.87 -4.74
N MET A 311 -13.66 13.72 -5.36
CA MET A 311 -14.13 14.95 -6.01
C MET A 311 -15.12 14.67 -7.13
N PRO A 312 -16.16 15.53 -7.30
CA PRO A 312 -17.16 15.42 -8.36
C PRO A 312 -16.58 15.86 -9.71
N ILE A 313 -15.51 15.20 -10.15
CA ILE A 313 -14.83 15.48 -11.42
C ILE A 313 -15.57 14.76 -12.53
N ASN A 314 -16.09 15.50 -13.49
CA ASN A 314 -16.76 14.94 -14.66
C ASN A 314 -15.74 14.37 -15.63
N ALA A 315 -15.36 13.12 -15.45
CA ALA A 315 -14.41 12.41 -16.29
C ALA A 315 -14.95 10.99 -16.64
N PRO A 316 -14.62 10.46 -17.84
CA PRO A 316 -15.12 9.17 -18.25
C PRO A 316 -14.47 8.00 -17.47
N TYR A 317 -15.28 6.97 -17.16
CA TYR A 317 -14.84 5.61 -16.79
C TYR A 317 -13.77 5.51 -15.69
N ALA A 318 -14.00 6.12 -14.54
CA ALA A 318 -13.08 6.00 -13.38
C ALA A 318 -11.60 6.41 -13.69
N ILE A 319 -11.38 7.23 -14.73
CA ILE A 319 -10.02 7.64 -15.12
C ILE A 319 -9.30 8.38 -14.00
N VAL A 320 -10.05 9.17 -13.20
CA VAL A 320 -9.51 9.88 -12.04
C VAL A 320 -8.97 8.87 -11.01
N GLN A 321 -9.78 7.88 -10.65
CA GLN A 321 -9.42 6.85 -9.67
C GLN A 321 -8.25 5.99 -10.15
N ILE A 322 -8.20 5.66 -11.45
CA ILE A 322 -7.07 4.93 -12.04
C ILE A 322 -5.80 5.77 -11.98
N THR A 323 -5.88 7.06 -12.32
CA THR A 323 -4.72 7.97 -12.27
C THR A 323 -4.20 8.11 -10.84
N VAL A 324 -5.09 8.34 -9.89
CA VAL A 324 -4.77 8.41 -8.46
C VAL A 324 -4.11 7.11 -7.97
N SER A 325 -4.64 5.95 -8.40
CA SER A 325 -4.06 4.63 -8.09
C SER A 325 -2.63 4.50 -8.61
N ILE A 326 -2.38 4.89 -9.85
CA ILE A 326 -1.04 4.85 -10.44
C ILE A 326 -0.09 5.74 -9.66
N LEU A 327 -0.51 6.96 -9.30
CA LEU A 327 0.31 7.88 -8.51
C LEU A 327 0.64 7.31 -7.11
N ALA A 328 -0.35 6.72 -6.44
CA ALA A 328 -0.13 6.07 -5.13
C ALA A 328 0.90 4.92 -5.24
N TRP A 329 0.78 4.07 -6.27
CA TRP A 329 1.72 2.97 -6.48
C TRP A 329 3.14 3.43 -6.84
N LEU A 330 3.31 4.55 -7.53
CA LEU A 330 4.64 5.13 -7.77
C LEU A 330 5.31 5.56 -6.46
N VAL A 331 4.55 6.14 -5.54
CA VAL A 331 5.04 6.49 -4.19
C VAL A 331 5.34 5.22 -3.37
N ILE A 332 4.51 4.19 -3.46
CA ILE A 332 4.76 2.89 -2.80
C ILE A 332 6.06 2.26 -3.29
N ILE A 333 6.28 2.21 -4.61
CA ILE A 333 7.52 1.65 -5.19
C ILE A 333 8.74 2.45 -4.71
N TYR A 334 8.63 3.76 -4.60
CA TYR A 334 9.67 4.60 -4.03
C TYR A 334 10.00 4.16 -2.58
N PHE A 335 9.00 4.01 -1.72
CA PHE A 335 9.21 3.55 -0.34
C PHE A 335 9.70 2.11 -0.25
N ILE A 336 9.28 1.22 -1.16
CA ILE A 336 9.84 -0.14 -1.24
C ILE A 336 11.35 -0.05 -1.49
N ASN A 337 11.79 0.74 -2.47
CA ASN A 337 13.21 0.89 -2.79
C ASN A 337 14.01 1.52 -1.63
N LEU A 338 13.44 2.51 -0.93
CA LEU A 338 14.05 3.06 0.29
C LEU A 338 14.17 2.00 1.40
N GLY A 339 13.13 1.17 1.58
CA GLY A 339 13.14 0.09 2.56
C GLY A 339 14.14 -1.01 2.21
N LEU A 340 14.31 -1.32 0.92
CA LEU A 340 15.33 -2.26 0.45
C LEU A 340 16.75 -1.71 0.65
N LYS A 341 16.97 -0.43 0.36
CA LYS A 341 18.25 0.24 0.66
C LYS A 341 18.58 0.19 2.16
N GLN A 342 17.57 0.30 3.03
CA GLN A 342 17.77 0.22 4.49
C GLN A 342 18.37 -1.11 4.95
N VAL A 343 18.29 -2.20 4.15
CA VAL A 343 18.98 -3.47 4.43
C VAL A 343 20.49 -3.28 4.47
N ASP A 344 21.04 -2.52 3.53
CA ASP A 344 22.49 -2.29 3.48
C ASP A 344 22.96 -1.44 4.66
N ASP A 345 22.17 -0.45 5.07
CA ASP A 345 22.44 0.35 6.26
C ASP A 345 22.36 -0.51 7.53
N ALA A 346 21.36 -1.39 7.64
CA ALA A 346 21.24 -2.31 8.75
C ALA A 346 22.42 -3.30 8.82
N LYS A 347 22.90 -3.82 7.68
CA LYS A 347 24.09 -4.67 7.60
C LYS A 347 25.36 -3.95 8.07
N ARG A 348 25.51 -2.67 7.72
CA ARG A 348 26.65 -1.85 8.17
C ARG A 348 26.63 -1.66 9.67
N LEU A 349 25.45 -1.35 10.24
CA LEU A 349 25.28 -1.19 11.69
C LEU A 349 25.55 -2.48 12.46
N ASP A 350 25.11 -3.62 11.97
CA ASP A 350 25.34 -4.93 12.57
C ASP A 350 26.84 -5.28 12.60
N LYS A 351 27.55 -5.04 11.49
CA LYS A 351 29.00 -5.22 11.41
C LYS A 351 29.77 -4.30 12.38
N GLN A 352 29.31 -3.09 12.62
CA GLN A 352 29.93 -2.16 13.57
C GLN A 352 29.74 -2.63 15.02
N LYS A 353 28.55 -3.13 15.37
CA LYS A 353 28.24 -3.67 16.71
C LYS A 353 29.05 -4.93 17.03
N ASN A 354 29.36 -5.75 16.03
CA ASN A 354 30.13 -6.99 16.22
C ASN A 354 31.66 -6.76 16.26
N LYS A 355 32.12 -5.52 16.01
CA LYS A 355 33.54 -5.12 16.10
C LYS A 355 33.90 -4.44 17.43
N ASN A 356 32.89 -3.99 18.17
CA ASN A 356 33.00 -3.41 19.51
C ASN A 356 32.60 -4.43 20.59
#